data_f2a693ed98a38dc8bef5348e9b31815f
#
_entry.id   f2a693ed98a38dc8bef5348e9b31815f
#
_cell.length_a   1.000
_cell.length_b   1.000
_cell.length_c   1.000
_cell.angle_alpha   90.00
_cell.angle_beta   90.00
_cell.angle_gamma   90.00
#
_symmetry.space_group_name_H-M   'P 1'
#
loop_
_entity.id
_entity.type
_entity.pdbx_description
1 polymer ?
#
loop_
_entity_poly.entity_id
_entity_poly.type
_entity_poly.pdbx_seq_one_letter_code
_entity_poly.pdbx_strand_id
1 'polypeptide(L)'
;MMRKIVLLFAFLLLFIQCKKSETSAEVVRGVVADSAMVVSARNEASAIGVSILKKGGNAFDAMIATDLALAVVYPIAGNIGGGGFTVYRTNDGLTGALDYREKAPIAAHRDMYLDENGAVVPGKSTLGAFAVGVPGTIAGLFEIHVAFGTMPFSELIQPSIDLARNG
;
A
#
# COMPACT_ATOMS: atom_id res chain seq x y z
N MET A 1 53.89 20.32 42.06
CA MET A 1 52.45 20.78 42.14
C MET A 1 51.89 21.25 40.82
N MET A 2 52.58 22.07 40.06
CA MET A 2 52.17 22.62 38.75
C MET A 2 51.79 21.58 37.72
N ARG A 3 52.53 20.47 37.58
CA ARG A 3 52.23 19.39 36.57
C ARG A 3 50.90 18.66 36.80
N LYS A 4 50.41 18.55 38.03
CA LYS A 4 49.12 17.95 38.38
C LYS A 4 47.97 18.90 38.08
N ILE A 5 48.19 20.22 38.21
CA ILE A 5 47.19 21.25 37.90
C ILE A 5 46.99 21.36 36.41
N VAL A 6 48.05 21.27 35.60
CA VAL A 6 47.99 21.30 34.14
C VAL A 6 47.22 20.06 33.59
N LEU A 7 47.46 18.88 34.18
CA LEU A 7 46.73 17.65 33.81
C LEU A 7 45.25 17.73 34.17
N LEU A 8 44.90 18.34 35.28
CA LEU A 8 43.49 18.53 35.68
C LEU A 8 42.78 19.51 34.76
N PHE A 9 43.45 20.56 34.32
CA PHE A 9 42.89 21.55 33.37
C PHE A 9 42.73 20.98 31.97
N ALA A 10 43.67 20.14 31.51
CA ALA A 10 43.56 19.43 30.23
C ALA A 10 42.39 18.41 30.22
N PHE A 11 42.18 17.75 31.39
CA PHE A 11 41.05 16.83 31.53
C PHE A 11 39.70 17.56 31.57
N LEU A 12 39.63 18.75 32.16
CA LEU A 12 38.41 19.57 32.18
C LEU A 12 38.04 20.09 30.81
N LEU A 13 39.00 20.37 29.92
CA LEU A 13 38.79 20.84 28.56
C LEU A 13 38.19 19.75 27.64
N LEU A 14 38.37 18.46 27.99
CA LEU A 14 37.80 17.36 27.23
C LEU A 14 36.27 17.23 27.40
N PHE A 15 35.70 17.79 28.47
CA PHE A 15 34.25 17.77 28.73
C PHE A 15 33.47 18.92 28.07
N ILE A 16 34.16 19.90 27.49
CA ILE A 16 33.50 21.09 26.88
C ILE A 16 33.11 20.83 25.40
N GLN A 17 33.47 19.69 24.83
CA GLN A 17 33.27 19.40 23.39
C GLN A 17 31.92 18.74 23.04
N CYS A 18 31.02 18.53 23.98
CA CYS A 18 29.64 18.17 23.61
C CYS A 18 28.82 19.41 23.23
N LYS A 19 29.13 20.06 22.12
CA LYS A 19 28.16 20.87 21.41
C LYS A 19 27.13 19.91 20.85
N LYS A 20 26.00 19.80 21.52
CA LYS A 20 24.78 19.21 20.93
C LYS A 20 24.47 20.06 19.69
N SER A 21 24.80 19.54 18.52
CA SER A 21 24.32 20.09 17.27
C SER A 21 22.80 19.87 17.28
N GLU A 22 22.08 20.86 17.72
CA GLU A 22 20.66 20.94 17.45
C GLU A 22 20.52 21.27 15.95
N THR A 23 20.74 20.27 15.12
CA THR A 23 20.12 20.27 13.81
C THR A 23 18.64 20.12 14.12
N SER A 24 17.93 21.25 14.24
CA SER A 24 16.48 21.23 14.13
C SER A 24 16.22 20.74 12.70
N ALA A 25 16.00 19.42 12.55
CA ALA A 25 15.42 18.91 11.33
C ALA A 25 14.14 19.70 11.17
N GLU A 26 14.09 20.56 10.17
CA GLU A 26 12.87 21.23 9.78
C GLU A 26 11.84 20.13 9.58
N VAL A 27 10.84 20.07 10.46
CA VAL A 27 9.77 19.08 10.34
C VAL A 27 9.03 19.44 9.09
N VAL A 28 9.38 18.76 7.98
CA VAL A 28 8.66 18.88 6.71
C VAL A 28 7.24 18.40 7.01
N ARG A 29 6.35 19.35 7.24
CA ARG A 29 4.93 19.07 7.39
C ARG A 29 4.46 18.56 6.03
N GLY A 30 3.87 17.36 6.02
CA GLY A 30 3.22 16.83 4.84
C GLY A 30 2.08 17.73 4.37
N VAL A 31 1.48 17.39 3.25
CA VAL A 31 0.29 18.09 2.75
C VAL A 31 -0.84 17.90 3.76
N VAL A 32 -1.50 19.00 4.10
CA VAL A 32 -2.70 19.01 4.96
C VAL A 32 -3.89 19.33 4.09
N ALA A 33 -4.97 18.59 4.24
CA ALA A 33 -6.24 18.84 3.56
C ALA A 33 -7.36 19.06 4.59
N ASP A 34 -8.25 20.00 4.30
CA ASP A 34 -9.30 20.40 5.22
C ASP A 34 -10.55 19.50 5.14
N SER A 35 -10.81 18.91 3.97
CA SER A 35 -12.04 18.14 3.73
C SER A 35 -11.79 16.66 3.50
N ALA A 36 -10.89 16.32 2.59
CA ALA A 36 -10.56 14.93 2.25
C ALA A 36 -9.21 14.84 1.57
N MET A 37 -8.60 13.65 1.62
CA MET A 37 -7.32 13.37 0.98
C MET A 37 -7.31 11.97 0.39
N VAL A 38 -6.69 11.84 -0.77
CA VAL A 38 -6.34 10.54 -1.37
C VAL A 38 -4.82 10.51 -1.56
N VAL A 39 -4.18 9.46 -1.06
CA VAL A 39 -2.75 9.25 -1.18
C VAL A 39 -2.51 7.89 -1.80
N SER A 40 -1.74 7.85 -2.88
CA SER A 40 -1.34 6.61 -3.54
C SER A 40 0.08 6.71 -4.09
N ALA A 41 0.59 5.61 -4.64
CA ALA A 41 1.92 5.55 -5.23
C ALA A 41 2.07 6.40 -6.52
N ARG A 42 0.96 6.84 -7.13
CA ARG A 42 0.94 7.59 -8.39
C ARG A 42 -0.02 8.75 -8.34
N ASN A 43 0.42 9.89 -8.86
CA ASN A 43 -0.38 11.11 -8.90
C ASN A 43 -1.68 10.94 -9.70
N GLU A 44 -1.61 10.21 -10.81
CA GLU A 44 -2.74 9.94 -11.69
C GLU A 44 -3.85 9.18 -10.95
N ALA A 45 -3.49 8.16 -10.19
CA ALA A 45 -4.43 7.38 -9.38
C ALA A 45 -5.01 8.22 -8.23
N SER A 46 -4.18 9.01 -7.53
CA SER A 46 -4.65 9.92 -6.48
C SER A 46 -5.60 10.97 -7.04
N ALA A 47 -5.32 11.53 -8.22
CA ALA A 47 -6.18 12.50 -8.88
C ALA A 47 -7.56 11.92 -9.25
N ILE A 48 -7.59 10.65 -9.68
CA ILE A 48 -8.85 9.92 -9.94
C ILE A 48 -9.65 9.78 -8.65
N GLY A 49 -9.04 9.30 -7.55
CA GLY A 49 -9.73 9.19 -6.26
C GLY A 49 -10.29 10.53 -5.77
N VAL A 50 -9.51 11.62 -5.88
CA VAL A 50 -9.99 12.98 -5.57
C VAL A 50 -11.16 13.38 -6.49
N SER A 51 -11.14 13.02 -7.76
CA SER A 51 -12.23 13.33 -8.69
C SER A 51 -13.54 12.63 -8.29
N ILE A 52 -13.46 11.40 -7.80
CA ILE A 52 -14.61 10.64 -7.28
C ILE A 52 -15.18 11.35 -6.03
N LEU A 53 -14.34 11.75 -5.09
CA LEU A 53 -14.79 12.53 -3.92
C LEU A 53 -15.49 13.83 -4.34
N LYS A 54 -14.96 14.55 -5.32
CA LYS A 54 -15.56 15.80 -5.84
C LYS A 54 -16.90 15.57 -6.54
N LYS A 55 -17.15 14.38 -7.09
CA LYS A 55 -18.43 13.99 -7.68
C LYS A 55 -19.46 13.55 -6.64
N GLY A 56 -19.10 13.52 -5.35
CA GLY A 56 -19.98 13.11 -4.27
C GLY A 56 -19.85 11.67 -3.83
N GLY A 57 -18.89 10.93 -4.38
CA GLY A 57 -18.54 9.60 -3.89
C GLY A 57 -17.93 9.66 -2.49
N ASN A 58 -18.02 8.57 -1.75
CA ASN A 58 -17.43 8.45 -0.43
C ASN A 58 -15.98 7.94 -0.48
N ALA A 59 -15.36 7.74 0.68
CA ALA A 59 -13.97 7.27 0.78
C ALA A 59 -13.76 5.87 0.17
N PHE A 60 -14.76 5.00 0.24
CA PHE A 60 -14.69 3.65 -0.35
C PHE A 60 -14.78 3.70 -1.87
N ASP A 61 -15.66 4.55 -2.42
CA ASP A 61 -15.73 4.79 -3.86
C ASP A 61 -14.39 5.34 -4.40
N ALA A 62 -13.82 6.32 -3.70
CA ALA A 62 -12.52 6.89 -4.06
C ALA A 62 -11.39 5.87 -3.97
N MET A 63 -11.38 5.02 -2.94
CA MET A 63 -10.40 3.93 -2.79
C MET A 63 -10.50 2.95 -3.95
N ILE A 64 -11.70 2.47 -4.29
CA ILE A 64 -11.93 1.53 -5.40
C ILE A 64 -11.40 2.10 -6.72
N ALA A 65 -11.78 3.35 -7.04
CA ALA A 65 -11.33 3.98 -8.28
C ALA A 65 -9.81 4.21 -8.32
N THR A 66 -9.20 4.54 -7.16
CA THR A 66 -7.75 4.70 -7.03
C THR A 66 -7.02 3.38 -7.25
N ASP A 67 -7.50 2.29 -6.65
CA ASP A 67 -6.88 0.97 -6.75
C ASP A 67 -6.96 0.42 -8.19
N LEU A 68 -8.11 0.56 -8.83
CA LEU A 68 -8.29 0.22 -10.25
C LEU A 68 -7.37 1.07 -11.16
N ALA A 69 -7.15 2.34 -10.84
CA ALA A 69 -6.22 3.19 -11.58
C ALA A 69 -4.76 2.76 -11.38
N LEU A 70 -4.38 2.34 -10.17
CA LEU A 70 -3.05 1.80 -9.88
C LEU A 70 -2.75 0.54 -10.69
N ALA A 71 -3.75 -0.28 -11.00
CA ALA A 71 -3.58 -1.44 -11.87
C ALA A 71 -3.08 -1.06 -13.28
N VAL A 72 -3.35 0.17 -13.73
CA VAL A 72 -2.91 0.71 -15.02
C VAL A 72 -1.60 1.47 -14.90
N VAL A 73 -1.52 2.45 -13.97
CA VAL A 73 -0.38 3.38 -13.90
C VAL A 73 0.74 2.91 -13.00
N TYR A 74 0.55 1.84 -12.23
CA TYR A 74 1.54 1.24 -11.34
C TYR A 74 1.48 -0.30 -11.33
N PRO A 75 1.58 -0.96 -12.50
CA PRO A 75 1.31 -2.40 -12.62
C PRO A 75 2.33 -3.29 -11.89
N ILE A 76 3.46 -2.75 -11.43
CA ILE A 76 4.47 -3.49 -10.65
C ILE A 76 3.95 -3.89 -9.25
N ALA A 77 3.00 -3.13 -8.71
CA ALA A 77 2.44 -3.38 -7.38
C ALA A 77 0.91 -3.25 -7.33
N GLY A 78 0.30 -2.44 -8.18
CA GLY A 78 -1.14 -2.37 -8.37
C GLY A 78 -1.55 -3.21 -9.57
N ASN A 79 -2.38 -4.23 -9.39
CA ASN A 79 -2.84 -5.06 -10.50
C ASN A 79 -4.12 -5.83 -10.13
N ILE A 80 -4.87 -6.25 -11.13
CA ILE A 80 -6.10 -7.04 -10.96
C ILE A 80 -5.84 -8.54 -10.78
N GLY A 81 -4.61 -8.99 -11.04
CA GLY A 81 -4.17 -10.38 -10.89
C GLY A 81 -3.62 -10.70 -9.51
N GLY A 82 -3.70 -9.78 -8.58
CA GLY A 82 -3.20 -9.90 -7.20
C GLY A 82 -4.31 -9.99 -6.17
N GLY A 83 -3.99 -9.52 -4.99
CA GLY A 83 -4.89 -9.42 -3.84
C GLY A 83 -4.48 -8.28 -2.92
N GLY A 84 -5.11 -8.18 -1.77
CA GLY A 84 -4.81 -7.12 -0.83
C GLY A 84 -5.56 -7.23 0.48
N PHE A 85 -5.45 -6.14 1.24
CA PHE A 85 -6.16 -5.94 2.48
C PHE A 85 -6.77 -4.55 2.48
N THR A 86 -7.96 -4.42 3.04
CA THR A 86 -8.53 -3.13 3.38
C THR A 86 -8.71 -3.05 4.89
N VAL A 87 -8.27 -1.96 5.49
CA VAL A 87 -8.59 -1.57 6.87
C VAL A 87 -9.34 -0.26 6.80
N TYR A 88 -10.46 -0.18 7.51
CA TYR A 88 -11.32 1.00 7.43
C TYR A 88 -11.84 1.44 8.80
N ARG A 89 -12.23 2.69 8.84
CA ARG A 89 -13.01 3.30 9.91
C ARG A 89 -14.05 4.22 9.29
N THR A 90 -15.31 4.03 9.67
CA THR A 90 -16.42 4.89 9.27
C THR A 90 -16.54 6.12 10.19
N ASN A 91 -17.33 7.09 9.79
CA ASN A 91 -17.53 8.33 10.55
C ASN A 91 -18.22 8.13 11.90
N ASP A 92 -19.03 7.09 12.05
CA ASP A 92 -19.67 6.65 13.30
C ASP A 92 -18.76 5.83 14.20
N GLY A 93 -17.51 5.57 13.73
CA GLY A 93 -16.48 4.89 14.51
C GLY A 93 -16.41 3.38 14.31
N LEU A 94 -17.26 2.76 13.47
CA LEU A 94 -17.12 1.37 13.10
C LEU A 94 -15.76 1.14 12.43
N THR A 95 -15.04 0.12 12.87
CA THR A 95 -13.78 -0.30 12.28
C THR A 95 -13.87 -1.73 11.77
N GLY A 96 -13.14 -2.04 10.72
CA GLY A 96 -13.09 -3.39 10.19
C GLY A 96 -11.90 -3.59 9.26
N ALA A 97 -11.75 -4.82 8.83
CA ALA A 97 -10.77 -5.22 7.85
C ALA A 97 -11.36 -6.27 6.91
N LEU A 98 -10.94 -6.25 5.66
CA LEU A 98 -11.25 -7.28 4.67
C LEU A 98 -9.93 -7.82 4.13
N ASP A 99 -9.77 -9.14 4.18
CA ASP A 99 -8.67 -9.88 3.57
C ASP A 99 -9.15 -10.46 2.24
N TYR A 100 -8.63 -9.95 1.14
CA TYR A 100 -8.87 -10.44 -0.22
C TYR A 100 -7.57 -10.84 -0.93
N ARG A 101 -6.61 -11.36 -0.14
CA ARG A 101 -5.40 -11.95 -0.71
C ARG A 101 -5.73 -13.11 -1.64
N GLU A 102 -4.74 -13.45 -2.44
CA GLU A 102 -4.77 -14.63 -3.31
C GLU A 102 -4.95 -15.90 -2.48
N LYS A 103 -5.67 -16.84 -3.05
CA LYS A 103 -5.88 -18.17 -2.44
C LYS A 103 -5.22 -19.24 -3.31
N ALA A 104 -4.85 -20.34 -2.68
CA ALA A 104 -4.45 -21.52 -3.41
C ALA A 104 -5.64 -22.04 -4.25
N PRO A 105 -5.41 -22.57 -5.46
CA PRO A 105 -6.44 -23.25 -6.24
C PRO A 105 -7.05 -24.41 -5.44
N ILE A 106 -8.32 -24.75 -5.70
CA ILE A 106 -9.03 -25.85 -5.00
C ILE A 106 -8.29 -27.19 -5.18
N ALA A 107 -7.62 -27.39 -6.33
CA ALA A 107 -6.84 -28.59 -6.62
C ALA A 107 -5.44 -28.58 -5.96
N ALA A 108 -5.07 -27.52 -5.24
CA ALA A 108 -3.78 -27.49 -4.55
C ALA A 108 -3.73 -28.55 -3.44
N HIS A 109 -2.62 -29.24 -3.35
CA HIS A 109 -2.35 -30.22 -2.32
C HIS A 109 -0.89 -30.13 -1.88
N ARG A 110 -0.58 -30.75 -0.72
CA ARG A 110 0.73 -30.66 -0.08
C ARG A 110 1.90 -30.99 -1.01
N ASP A 111 1.74 -32.03 -1.84
CA ASP A 111 2.82 -32.62 -2.63
C ASP A 111 2.79 -32.14 -4.10
N MET A 112 2.02 -31.10 -4.42
CA MET A 112 1.83 -30.61 -5.80
C MET A 112 3.12 -30.14 -6.51
N TYR A 113 4.18 -29.88 -5.75
CA TYR A 113 5.50 -29.44 -6.27
C TYR A 113 6.52 -30.56 -6.28
N LEU A 114 6.15 -31.77 -5.88
CA LEU A 114 7.03 -32.92 -5.90
C LEU A 114 6.87 -33.72 -7.20
N ASP A 115 7.88 -34.52 -7.52
CA ASP A 115 7.79 -35.57 -8.52
C ASP A 115 7.27 -36.89 -7.91
N GLU A 116 7.18 -37.93 -8.74
CA GLU A 116 6.72 -39.26 -8.34
C GLU A 116 7.66 -39.99 -7.33
N ASN A 117 8.87 -39.49 -7.14
CA ASN A 117 9.86 -40.01 -6.18
C ASN A 117 9.84 -39.16 -4.88
N GLY A 118 8.98 -38.14 -4.78
CA GLY A 118 8.90 -37.24 -3.64
C GLY A 118 9.99 -36.16 -3.64
N ALA A 119 10.74 -35.97 -4.72
CA ALA A 119 11.72 -34.88 -4.83
C ALA A 119 11.09 -33.59 -5.34
N VAL A 120 11.62 -32.45 -4.88
CA VAL A 120 11.14 -31.12 -5.31
C VAL A 120 11.46 -30.89 -6.78
N VAL A 121 10.45 -30.56 -7.59
CA VAL A 121 10.64 -30.17 -9.00
C VAL A 121 11.11 -28.72 -9.06
N PRO A 122 12.36 -28.42 -9.50
CA PRO A 122 12.89 -27.07 -9.52
C PRO A 122 12.04 -26.12 -10.36
N GLY A 123 11.76 -24.94 -9.80
CA GLY A 123 11.01 -23.87 -10.50
C GLY A 123 9.50 -24.07 -10.56
N LYS A 124 8.93 -25.22 -10.23
CA LYS A 124 7.50 -25.52 -10.35
C LYS A 124 6.64 -24.62 -9.42
N SER A 125 7.18 -24.20 -8.28
CA SER A 125 6.52 -23.27 -7.35
C SER A 125 6.73 -21.79 -7.66
N THR A 126 7.56 -21.46 -8.66
CA THR A 126 7.91 -20.07 -8.98
C THR A 126 7.60 -19.67 -10.42
N LEU A 127 7.38 -20.62 -11.31
CA LEU A 127 7.12 -20.39 -12.73
C LEU A 127 5.93 -21.22 -13.24
N GLY A 128 5.12 -20.61 -14.11
CA GLY A 128 4.01 -21.28 -14.77
C GLY A 128 2.75 -21.39 -13.89
N ALA A 129 1.80 -22.19 -14.36
CA ALA A 129 0.44 -22.26 -13.79
C ALA A 129 0.39 -22.73 -12.33
N PHE A 130 1.34 -23.55 -11.90
CA PHE A 130 1.41 -24.04 -10.51
C PHE A 130 1.89 -22.97 -9.52
N ALA A 131 2.49 -21.86 -10.00
CA ALA A 131 2.99 -20.78 -9.17
C ALA A 131 1.94 -19.67 -8.96
N VAL A 132 0.77 -19.74 -9.62
CA VAL A 132 -0.23 -18.67 -9.62
C VAL A 132 -1.27 -18.94 -8.54
N GLY A 133 -1.50 -17.96 -7.67
CA GLY A 133 -2.65 -17.93 -6.78
C GLY A 133 -3.91 -17.45 -7.50
N VAL A 134 -5.08 -17.81 -6.98
CA VAL A 134 -6.37 -17.28 -7.46
C VAL A 134 -6.48 -15.83 -7.01
N PRO A 135 -6.61 -14.85 -7.93
CA PRO A 135 -6.65 -13.43 -7.58
C PRO A 135 -7.87 -13.05 -6.72
N GLY A 136 -7.65 -12.13 -5.78
CA GLY A 136 -8.69 -11.62 -4.89
C GLY A 136 -9.06 -10.15 -5.08
N THR A 137 -8.21 -9.34 -5.75
CA THR A 137 -8.39 -7.89 -5.86
C THR A 137 -9.80 -7.50 -6.30
N ILE A 138 -10.26 -8.01 -7.43
CA ILE A 138 -11.58 -7.64 -7.97
C ILE A 138 -12.71 -8.11 -7.05
N ALA A 139 -12.61 -9.32 -6.49
CA ALA A 139 -13.61 -9.82 -5.53
C ALA A 139 -13.67 -8.93 -4.29
N GLY A 140 -12.51 -8.50 -3.74
CA GLY A 140 -12.44 -7.61 -2.60
C GLY A 140 -13.02 -6.23 -2.88
N LEU A 141 -12.71 -5.64 -4.03
CA LEU A 141 -13.27 -4.33 -4.41
C LEU A 141 -14.79 -4.38 -4.59
N PHE A 142 -15.33 -5.46 -5.16
CA PHE A 142 -16.78 -5.67 -5.24
C PHE A 142 -17.41 -5.86 -3.87
N GLU A 143 -16.81 -6.62 -2.98
CA GLU A 143 -17.29 -6.80 -1.60
C GLU A 143 -17.38 -5.46 -0.86
N ILE A 144 -16.34 -4.65 -0.96
CA ILE A 144 -16.31 -3.30 -0.36
C ILE A 144 -17.36 -2.40 -1.01
N HIS A 145 -17.51 -2.47 -2.34
CA HIS A 145 -18.50 -1.67 -3.05
C HIS A 145 -19.93 -2.04 -2.62
N VAL A 146 -20.24 -3.33 -2.50
CA VAL A 146 -21.55 -3.80 -2.04
C VAL A 146 -21.85 -3.33 -0.61
N ALA A 147 -20.82 -3.36 0.26
CA ALA A 147 -20.99 -2.99 1.67
C ALA A 147 -21.08 -1.46 1.89
N PHE A 148 -20.33 -0.67 1.15
CA PHE A 148 -20.09 0.74 1.48
C PHE A 148 -20.16 1.69 0.28
N GLY A 149 -20.18 1.19 -0.95
CA GLY A 149 -20.21 2.02 -2.16
C GLY A 149 -21.50 2.83 -2.27
N THR A 150 -21.40 4.03 -2.81
CA THR A 150 -22.53 4.93 -3.05
C THR A 150 -22.70 5.29 -4.52
N MET A 151 -21.64 5.15 -5.32
CA MET A 151 -21.66 5.40 -6.76
C MET A 151 -21.77 4.10 -7.56
N PRO A 152 -22.30 4.13 -8.79
CA PRO A 152 -22.28 2.97 -9.68
C PRO A 152 -20.85 2.50 -9.93
N PHE A 153 -20.59 1.19 -9.83
CA PHE A 153 -19.24 0.64 -10.06
C PHE A 153 -18.70 0.97 -11.47
N SER A 154 -19.58 1.09 -12.47
CA SER A 154 -19.21 1.51 -13.83
C SER A 154 -18.58 2.91 -13.87
N GLU A 155 -19.01 3.82 -13.01
CA GLU A 155 -18.41 5.16 -12.91
C GLU A 155 -17.06 5.13 -12.21
N LEU A 156 -16.86 4.21 -11.26
CA LEU A 156 -15.60 4.05 -10.55
C LEU A 156 -14.49 3.46 -11.42
N ILE A 157 -14.84 2.52 -12.31
CA ILE A 157 -13.88 1.87 -13.20
C ILE A 157 -13.59 2.67 -14.46
N GLN A 158 -14.50 3.54 -14.92
CA GLN A 158 -14.36 4.24 -16.20
C GLN A 158 -13.04 5.02 -16.33
N PRO A 159 -12.56 5.78 -15.32
CA PRO A 159 -11.27 6.49 -15.41
C PRO A 159 -10.08 5.56 -15.67
N SER A 160 -10.11 4.35 -15.11
CA SER A 160 -9.04 3.35 -15.33
C SER A 160 -9.08 2.77 -16.73
N ILE A 161 -10.30 2.58 -17.30
CA ILE A 161 -10.46 2.16 -18.69
C ILE A 161 -9.92 3.25 -19.63
N ASP A 162 -10.20 4.51 -19.34
CA ASP A 162 -9.74 5.64 -20.15
C ASP A 162 -8.21 5.77 -20.09
N LEU A 163 -7.60 5.60 -18.94
CA LEU A 163 -6.14 5.53 -18.79
C LEU A 163 -5.54 4.37 -19.60
N ALA A 164 -6.14 3.19 -19.54
CA ALA A 164 -5.63 2.02 -20.26
C ALA A 164 -5.73 2.17 -21.79
N ARG A 165 -6.69 2.96 -22.29
CA ARG A 165 -6.89 3.20 -23.73
C ARG A 165 -6.04 4.32 -24.29
N ASN A 166 -5.83 5.36 -23.52
CA ASN A 166 -5.27 6.62 -24.03
C ASN A 166 -3.82 6.87 -23.57
N GLY A 167 -3.33 6.12 -22.60
CA GLY A 167 -2.01 6.30 -21.98
C GLY A 167 -2.04 7.27 -20.82
#